data_94171c89a4fa26d274a96a641e666d2b
#
_entry.id   94171c89a4fa26d274a96a641e666d2b
#
_cell.length_a   1.000
_cell.length_b   1.000
_cell.length_c   1.000
_cell.angle_alpha   90.00
_cell.angle_beta   90.00
_cell.angle_gamma   90.00
#
_symmetry.space_group_name_H-M   'P 1'
#
loop_
_entity.id
_entity.type
_entity.pdbx_description
1 polymer ?
#
loop_
_entity_poly.entity_id
_entity_poly.type
_entity_poly.pdbx_seq_one_letter_code
_entity_poly.pdbx_strand_id
1 'polypeptide(L)'
;MIKIETIEVAGLAGALTALRLPYGKEVRSKMYTTIKHWQEGIDDPYHVWKNGAEVEINNRDLALMQTLVKRGDEHAKVVRGINVWAKIYAPIFLLREIETYRFGRERLASESTMHQQCRGLSGDELVKAKSELPMGTMQLTVDMFSYQTLRRIVIQRSNHRLPEWHTFIDWVRTLPLADELIFCGLNEDN
;
A
#
# COMPACT_ATOMS: atom_id res chain seq x y z
N MET A 1 3.79 13.58 14.72
CA MET A 1 3.14 12.27 14.46
C MET A 1 2.70 12.25 13.01
N ILE A 2 3.07 11.22 12.25
CA ILE A 2 2.61 11.08 10.86
C ILE A 2 1.12 10.74 10.80
N LYS A 3 0.49 11.08 9.66
CA LYS A 3 -0.90 10.72 9.39
C LYS A 3 -0.97 10.11 8.00
N ILE A 4 -1.67 8.99 7.86
CA ILE A 4 -1.87 8.33 6.58
C ILE A 4 -3.36 8.01 6.41
N GLU A 5 -3.89 8.39 5.27
CA GLU A 5 -5.30 8.19 4.91
C GLU A 5 -5.35 7.41 3.59
N THR A 6 -6.04 6.28 3.57
CA THR A 6 -6.31 5.55 2.34
C THR A 6 -7.36 6.28 1.52
N ILE A 7 -7.02 6.63 0.27
CA ILE A 7 -7.94 7.25 -0.69
C ILE A 7 -8.73 6.17 -1.42
N GLU A 8 -8.01 5.17 -1.95
CA GLU A 8 -8.58 4.13 -2.80
C GLU A 8 -7.72 2.86 -2.76
N VAL A 9 -8.35 1.71 -2.90
CA VAL A 9 -7.68 0.45 -3.24
C VAL A 9 -8.35 -0.13 -4.48
N ALA A 10 -7.55 -0.45 -5.50
CA ALA A 10 -8.05 -0.95 -6.78
C ALA A 10 -7.20 -2.08 -7.33
N GLY A 11 -7.70 -2.74 -8.40
CA GLY A 11 -6.98 -3.76 -9.15
C GLY A 11 -7.21 -5.20 -8.68
N LEU A 12 -7.93 -5.44 -7.57
CA LEU A 12 -8.16 -6.79 -7.07
C LEU A 12 -8.92 -7.66 -8.10
N ALA A 13 -9.89 -7.08 -8.80
CA ALA A 13 -10.62 -7.76 -9.87
C ALA A 13 -9.70 -8.26 -10.99
N GLY A 14 -8.81 -7.38 -11.46
CA GLY A 14 -7.81 -7.73 -12.48
C GLY A 14 -6.80 -8.76 -11.99
N ALA A 15 -6.37 -8.64 -10.75
CA ALA A 15 -5.45 -9.58 -10.12
C ALA A 15 -6.06 -10.99 -10.01
N LEU A 16 -7.33 -11.10 -9.60
CA LEU A 16 -8.06 -12.36 -9.53
C LEU A 16 -8.28 -12.97 -10.92
N THR A 17 -8.63 -12.16 -11.91
CA THR A 17 -8.78 -12.62 -13.31
C THR A 17 -7.46 -13.19 -13.83
N ALA A 18 -6.35 -12.50 -13.60
CA ALA A 18 -5.03 -12.96 -14.02
C ALA A 18 -4.56 -14.22 -13.27
N LEU A 19 -5.01 -14.43 -12.03
CA LEU A 19 -4.60 -15.55 -11.17
C LEU A 19 -4.87 -16.92 -11.79
N ARG A 20 -6.02 -17.11 -12.43
CA ARG A 20 -6.47 -18.39 -12.99
C ARG A 20 -6.10 -18.60 -14.46
N LEU A 21 -5.73 -17.52 -15.14
CA LEU A 21 -5.45 -17.55 -16.58
C LEU A 21 -4.37 -18.60 -16.99
N PRO A 22 -3.23 -18.74 -16.25
CA PRO A 22 -2.22 -19.74 -16.60
C PRO A 22 -2.70 -21.19 -16.53
N TYR A 23 -3.79 -21.44 -15.81
CA TYR A 23 -4.39 -22.77 -15.67
C TYR A 23 -5.55 -23.01 -16.65
N GLY A 24 -5.85 -22.09 -17.56
CA GLY A 24 -6.97 -22.15 -18.48
C GLY A 24 -8.34 -22.20 -17.76
N LYS A 25 -8.43 -21.60 -16.57
CA LYS A 25 -9.62 -21.63 -15.72
C LYS A 25 -10.16 -20.23 -15.49
N GLU A 26 -11.49 -20.14 -15.42
CA GLU A 26 -12.13 -18.89 -15.03
C GLU A 26 -11.97 -18.63 -13.53
N VAL A 27 -12.03 -17.36 -13.17
CA VAL A 27 -12.09 -16.89 -11.79
C VAL A 27 -13.40 -17.37 -11.18
N ARG A 28 -13.33 -17.92 -9.97
CA ARG A 28 -14.50 -18.35 -9.20
C ARG A 28 -15.05 -17.28 -8.29
N SER A 29 -14.23 -16.27 -7.97
CA SER A 29 -14.63 -15.15 -7.15
C SER A 29 -15.59 -14.24 -7.90
N LYS A 30 -16.60 -13.75 -7.23
CA LYS A 30 -17.53 -12.76 -7.77
C LYS A 30 -17.03 -11.36 -7.44
N MET A 31 -17.22 -10.43 -8.36
CA MET A 31 -16.74 -9.06 -8.25
C MET A 31 -17.90 -8.12 -8.00
N TYR A 32 -17.81 -7.39 -6.90
CA TYR A 32 -18.79 -6.37 -6.47
C TYR A 32 -18.05 -5.07 -6.13
N THR A 33 -18.78 -4.09 -5.66
CA THR A 33 -18.19 -2.84 -5.17
C THR A 33 -17.56 -2.95 -3.77
N THR A 34 -17.76 -4.05 -3.03
CA THR A 34 -17.21 -4.28 -1.68
C THR A 34 -16.41 -5.57 -1.63
N ILE A 35 -15.33 -5.60 -0.84
CA ILE A 35 -14.51 -6.81 -0.68
C ILE A 35 -15.12 -7.73 0.37
N LYS A 36 -15.44 -8.96 -0.04
CA LYS A 36 -15.97 -10.03 0.82
C LYS A 36 -15.17 -11.31 0.65
N HIS A 37 -14.98 -12.05 1.73
CA HIS A 37 -14.54 -13.43 1.68
C HIS A 37 -15.74 -14.33 1.46
N TRP A 38 -15.64 -15.20 0.48
CA TRP A 38 -16.64 -16.20 0.20
C TRP A 38 -16.07 -17.60 0.39
N GLN A 39 -16.71 -18.41 1.23
CA GLN A 39 -16.40 -19.82 1.42
C GLN A 39 -17.30 -20.66 0.52
N GLU A 40 -16.71 -21.62 -0.20
CA GLU A 40 -17.47 -22.52 -1.05
C GLU A 40 -18.44 -23.35 -0.18
N GLY A 41 -19.75 -23.12 -0.35
CA GLY A 41 -20.80 -23.81 0.41
C GLY A 41 -21.24 -23.16 1.72
N ILE A 42 -20.69 -22.00 2.08
CA ILE A 42 -21.12 -21.21 3.24
C ILE A 42 -21.24 -19.77 2.77
N ASP A 43 -22.46 -19.25 2.73
CA ASP A 43 -22.76 -17.83 2.48
C ASP A 43 -22.49 -17.00 3.76
N ASP A 44 -21.24 -16.90 4.16
CA ASP A 44 -20.84 -15.99 5.25
C ASP A 44 -19.88 -14.94 4.70
N PRO A 45 -20.37 -13.76 4.30
CA PRO A 45 -19.56 -12.69 3.74
C PRO A 45 -18.72 -12.05 4.84
N TYR A 46 -17.41 -12.20 4.74
CA TYR A 46 -16.47 -11.54 5.62
C TYR A 46 -16.16 -10.13 5.10
N HIS A 47 -16.51 -9.10 5.86
CA HIS A 47 -16.22 -7.72 5.53
C HIS A 47 -14.78 -7.34 5.85
N VAL A 48 -13.99 -7.07 4.84
CA VAL A 48 -12.59 -6.70 5.00
C VAL A 48 -12.34 -5.20 4.87
N TRP A 49 -13.30 -4.42 4.32
CA TRP A 49 -13.02 -3.02 4.05
C TRP A 49 -14.19 -2.04 4.07
N LYS A 50 -13.91 -0.77 4.45
CA LYS A 50 -14.96 0.25 4.71
C LYS A 50 -15.22 1.21 3.54
N ASN A 51 -14.45 1.25 2.46
CA ASN A 51 -14.53 2.28 1.42
C ASN A 51 -14.95 1.78 0.02
N GLY A 52 -15.91 0.92 -0.06
CA GLY A 52 -16.77 0.90 -1.22
C GLY A 52 -16.42 0.03 -2.42
N ALA A 53 -15.38 -0.80 -2.39
CA ALA A 53 -15.19 -1.82 -3.43
C ALA A 53 -15.31 -3.23 -2.84
N GLU A 54 -16.43 -3.90 -3.06
CA GLU A 54 -16.64 -5.28 -2.58
C GLU A 54 -16.24 -6.30 -3.66
N VAL A 55 -15.41 -7.27 -3.27
CA VAL A 55 -15.12 -8.46 -4.07
C VAL A 55 -15.36 -9.67 -3.19
N GLU A 56 -16.23 -10.57 -3.62
CA GLU A 56 -16.35 -11.88 -2.99
C GLU A 56 -15.17 -12.75 -3.43
N ILE A 57 -14.31 -13.10 -2.48
CA ILE A 57 -13.14 -13.93 -2.77
C ILE A 57 -13.45 -15.37 -2.37
N ASN A 58 -13.40 -16.26 -3.36
CA ASN A 58 -13.47 -17.69 -3.11
C ASN A 58 -12.23 -18.16 -2.34
N ASN A 59 -12.39 -18.99 -1.33
CA ASN A 59 -11.29 -19.48 -0.51
C ASN A 59 -10.19 -20.19 -1.31
N ARG A 60 -10.51 -20.85 -2.42
CA ARG A 60 -9.50 -21.47 -3.31
C ARG A 60 -8.69 -20.43 -4.06
N ASP A 61 -9.28 -19.30 -4.44
CA ASP A 61 -8.58 -18.21 -5.07
C ASP A 61 -7.67 -17.52 -4.04
N LEU A 62 -8.16 -17.25 -2.83
CA LEU A 62 -7.39 -16.69 -1.75
C LEU A 62 -6.20 -17.59 -1.36
N ALA A 63 -6.44 -18.88 -1.15
CA ALA A 63 -5.40 -19.86 -0.84
C ALA A 63 -4.31 -19.94 -1.92
N LEU A 64 -4.69 -19.82 -3.19
CA LEU A 64 -3.73 -19.76 -4.30
C LEU A 64 -2.92 -18.47 -4.26
N MET A 65 -3.56 -17.31 -4.03
CA MET A 65 -2.85 -16.03 -3.86
C MET A 65 -1.82 -16.11 -2.73
N GLN A 66 -2.23 -16.60 -1.56
CA GLN A 66 -1.34 -16.78 -0.40
C GLN A 66 -0.17 -17.71 -0.71
N THR A 67 -0.43 -18.82 -1.39
CA THR A 67 0.62 -19.76 -1.81
C THR A 67 1.65 -19.09 -2.71
N LEU A 68 1.21 -18.28 -3.66
CA LEU A 68 2.09 -17.56 -4.57
C LEU A 68 2.88 -16.45 -3.85
N VAL A 69 2.25 -15.73 -2.92
CA VAL A 69 2.90 -14.70 -2.12
C VAL A 69 4.01 -15.30 -1.23
N LYS A 70 3.75 -16.45 -0.60
CA LYS A 70 4.75 -17.15 0.23
C LYS A 70 5.95 -17.67 -0.56
N ARG A 71 5.80 -17.93 -1.86
CA ARG A 71 6.90 -18.39 -2.74
C ARG A 71 7.88 -17.29 -3.16
N GLY A 72 7.58 -16.03 -2.84
CA GLY A 72 8.44 -14.89 -3.14
C GLY A 72 7.98 -14.05 -4.33
N ASP A 73 8.68 -12.96 -4.56
CA ASP A 73 8.28 -11.87 -5.46
C ASP A 73 8.05 -12.28 -6.92
N GLU A 74 8.79 -13.24 -7.42
CA GLU A 74 8.68 -13.76 -8.79
C GLU A 74 7.37 -14.52 -9.02
N HIS A 75 6.81 -15.11 -7.97
CA HIS A 75 5.53 -15.81 -7.99
C HIS A 75 4.37 -14.92 -7.56
N ALA A 76 4.63 -13.89 -6.77
CA ALA A 76 3.64 -12.97 -6.20
C ALA A 76 3.11 -11.91 -7.19
N LYS A 77 3.08 -12.22 -8.50
CA LYS A 77 2.66 -11.26 -9.55
C LYS A 77 1.25 -10.72 -9.32
N VAL A 78 0.38 -11.53 -8.73
CA VAL A 78 -1.00 -11.16 -8.43
C VAL A 78 -1.10 -9.92 -7.56
N VAL A 79 -0.23 -9.78 -6.55
CA VAL A 79 -0.25 -8.61 -5.64
C VAL A 79 0.40 -7.36 -6.24
N ARG A 80 1.03 -7.45 -7.42
CA ARG A 80 1.46 -6.27 -8.18
C ARG A 80 0.29 -5.51 -8.80
N GLY A 81 -0.80 -6.24 -9.12
CA GLY A 81 -2.00 -5.67 -9.71
C GLY A 81 -2.92 -4.98 -8.71
N ILE A 82 -2.67 -5.14 -7.40
CA ILE A 82 -3.46 -4.50 -6.35
C ILE A 82 -2.72 -3.24 -5.90
N ASN A 83 -3.34 -2.08 -6.10
CA ASN A 83 -2.74 -0.79 -5.80
C ASN A 83 -3.59 -0.03 -4.78
N VAL A 84 -2.91 0.73 -3.92
CA VAL A 84 -3.51 1.64 -2.95
C VAL A 84 -3.01 3.05 -3.17
N TRP A 85 -3.91 4.02 -3.17
CA TRP A 85 -3.61 5.45 -3.15
C TRP A 85 -3.80 5.96 -1.74
N ALA A 86 -2.79 6.68 -1.24
CA ALA A 86 -2.78 7.21 0.10
C ALA A 86 -2.33 8.66 0.15
N LYS A 87 -2.96 9.42 1.01
CA LYS A 87 -2.46 10.70 1.50
C LYS A 87 -1.51 10.45 2.66
N ILE A 88 -0.31 11.00 2.60
CA ILE A 88 0.71 10.84 3.62
C ILE A 88 1.18 12.21 4.09
N TYR A 89 0.90 12.54 5.34
CA TYR A 89 1.44 13.73 6.01
C TYR A 89 2.58 13.27 6.93
N ALA A 90 3.81 13.55 6.53
CA ALA A 90 4.99 13.02 7.17
C ALA A 90 6.19 13.99 7.05
N PRO A 91 7.23 13.85 7.90
CA PRO A 91 8.46 14.64 7.76
C PRO A 91 9.22 14.25 6.49
N ILE A 92 9.91 15.23 5.92
CA ILE A 92 10.67 15.08 4.66
C ILE A 92 11.66 13.90 4.75
N PHE A 93 12.30 13.68 5.92
CA PHE A 93 13.24 12.56 6.06
C PHE A 93 12.57 11.22 5.79
N LEU A 94 11.35 10.98 6.31
CA LEU A 94 10.60 9.74 6.07
C LEU A 94 10.15 9.64 4.60
N LEU A 95 9.66 10.75 4.04
CA LEU A 95 9.22 10.78 2.64
C LEU A 95 10.36 10.43 1.68
N ARG A 96 11.60 10.84 2.00
CA ARG A 96 12.80 10.45 1.23
C ARG A 96 13.16 8.97 1.38
N GLU A 97 12.98 8.39 2.56
CA GLU A 97 13.15 6.94 2.74
C GLU A 97 12.09 6.16 1.95
N ILE A 98 10.84 6.62 1.96
CA ILE A 98 9.77 6.04 1.14
C ILE A 98 10.11 6.10 -0.36
N GLU A 99 10.77 7.16 -0.84
CA GLU A 99 11.20 7.32 -2.23
C GLU A 99 12.21 6.27 -2.70
N THR A 100 12.89 5.58 -1.81
CA THR A 100 13.81 4.49 -2.17
C THR A 100 13.09 3.27 -2.75
N TYR A 101 11.80 3.11 -2.48
CA TYR A 101 10.95 2.05 -3.01
C TYR A 101 10.40 2.43 -4.40
N ARG A 102 11.24 2.36 -5.43
CA ARG A 102 10.93 2.87 -6.78
C ARG A 102 9.98 1.99 -7.59
N PHE A 103 9.99 0.67 -7.37
CA PHE A 103 9.19 -0.27 -8.15
C PHE A 103 7.84 -0.53 -7.48
N GLY A 104 6.75 -0.26 -8.20
CA GLY A 104 5.39 -0.43 -7.70
C GLY A 104 4.98 0.63 -6.68
N ARG A 105 5.65 1.77 -6.71
CA ARG A 105 5.27 2.99 -5.98
C ARG A 105 5.42 4.17 -6.91
N GLU A 106 4.45 5.09 -6.87
CA GLU A 106 4.47 6.35 -7.62
C GLU A 106 4.06 7.49 -6.68
N ARG A 107 4.82 8.58 -6.66
CA ARG A 107 4.38 9.82 -6.03
C ARG A 107 3.64 10.65 -7.07
N LEU A 108 2.34 10.87 -6.86
CA LEU A 108 1.49 11.63 -7.77
C LEU A 108 1.64 13.13 -7.55
N ALA A 109 1.74 13.53 -6.28
CA ALA A 109 1.89 14.93 -5.90
C ALA A 109 2.51 15.07 -4.52
N SER A 110 3.10 16.23 -4.27
CA SER A 110 3.51 16.68 -2.96
C SER A 110 3.15 18.15 -2.76
N GLU A 111 2.89 18.51 -1.53
CA GLU A 111 2.76 19.90 -1.12
C GLU A 111 4.03 20.67 -1.46
N SER A 112 3.88 21.85 -2.02
CA SER A 112 5.04 22.66 -2.42
C SER A 112 5.56 23.45 -1.24
N THR A 113 6.80 23.20 -0.86
CA THR A 113 7.50 24.02 0.15
C THR A 113 7.67 25.47 -0.30
N MET A 114 7.65 25.75 -1.61
CA MET A 114 7.69 27.13 -2.13
C MET A 114 6.40 27.90 -1.81
N HIS A 115 5.26 27.22 -1.86
CA HIS A 115 3.96 27.85 -1.58
C HIS A 115 3.63 27.91 -0.09
N GLN A 116 4.27 27.08 0.73
CA GLN A 116 4.02 27.01 2.16
C GLN A 116 5.10 27.77 2.94
N GLN A 117 6.31 27.22 3.05
CA GLN A 117 7.37 27.73 3.90
C GLN A 117 8.12 28.92 3.28
N CYS A 118 8.18 29.01 1.95
CA CYS A 118 8.95 30.02 1.22
C CYS A 118 8.07 31.02 0.46
N ARG A 119 6.80 31.15 0.88
CA ARG A 119 5.85 32.04 0.19
C ARG A 119 6.35 33.48 0.16
N GLY A 120 6.37 34.06 -1.03
CA GLY A 120 6.78 35.47 -1.24
C GLY A 120 8.27 35.69 -1.33
N LEU A 121 9.11 34.66 -1.09
CA LEU A 121 10.55 34.77 -1.25
C LEU A 121 10.97 34.56 -2.72
N SER A 122 12.07 35.19 -3.12
CA SER A 122 12.66 35.06 -4.46
C SER A 122 14.19 35.21 -4.41
N GLY A 123 14.88 34.86 -5.52
CA GLY A 123 16.33 35.00 -5.62
C GLY A 123 17.10 34.28 -4.50
N ASP A 124 18.11 34.93 -3.96
CA ASP A 124 19.00 34.35 -2.96
C ASP A 124 18.30 34.05 -1.64
N GLU A 125 17.32 34.86 -1.25
CA GLU A 125 16.52 34.61 -0.04
C GLU A 125 15.73 33.30 -0.13
N LEU A 126 15.15 33.02 -1.30
CA LEU A 126 14.47 31.76 -1.56
C LEU A 126 15.44 30.57 -1.49
N VAL A 127 16.60 30.70 -2.13
CA VAL A 127 17.63 29.65 -2.13
C VAL A 127 18.09 29.35 -0.70
N LYS A 128 18.36 30.40 0.08
CA LYS A 128 18.74 30.26 1.48
C LYS A 128 17.69 29.56 2.32
N ALA A 129 16.44 30.02 2.25
CA ALA A 129 15.32 29.41 2.99
C ALA A 129 15.12 27.95 2.62
N LYS A 130 15.27 27.58 1.34
CA LYS A 130 15.19 26.18 0.87
C LYS A 130 16.36 25.33 1.38
N SER A 131 17.56 25.90 1.45
CA SER A 131 18.76 25.19 1.90
C SER A 131 18.75 24.93 3.41
N GLU A 132 18.12 25.82 4.16
CA GLU A 132 18.01 25.74 5.62
C GLU A 132 16.74 24.98 6.09
N LEU A 133 15.92 24.46 5.16
CA LEU A 133 14.68 23.78 5.51
C LEU A 133 14.96 22.51 6.29
N PRO A 134 14.47 22.37 7.55
CA PRO A 134 14.73 21.20 8.36
C PRO A 134 14.14 19.92 7.70
N MET A 135 14.87 18.83 7.77
CA MET A 135 14.40 17.52 7.30
C MET A 135 13.17 17.00 8.06
N GLY A 136 12.94 17.52 9.28
CA GLY A 136 11.75 17.26 10.07
C GLY A 136 10.51 18.04 9.63
N THR A 137 10.62 18.94 8.63
CA THR A 137 9.47 19.68 8.09
C THR A 137 8.43 18.71 7.57
N MET A 138 7.19 18.88 8.05
CA MET A 138 6.06 18.07 7.63
C MET A 138 5.60 18.47 6.24
N GLN A 139 5.29 17.49 5.41
CA GLN A 139 4.81 17.68 4.05
C GLN A 139 3.71 16.68 3.73
N LEU A 140 2.68 17.11 3.03
CA LEU A 140 1.62 16.26 2.51
C LEU A 140 1.99 15.74 1.14
N THR A 141 1.80 14.43 0.92
CA THR A 141 1.99 13.78 -0.38
C THR A 141 0.79 12.89 -0.72
N VAL A 142 0.62 12.63 -2.00
CA VAL A 142 -0.24 11.56 -2.50
C VAL A 142 0.62 10.56 -3.22
N ASP A 143 0.65 9.35 -2.69
CA ASP A 143 1.44 8.25 -3.21
C ASP A 143 0.55 7.05 -3.57
N MET A 144 0.90 6.34 -4.64
CA MET A 144 0.34 5.05 -5.00
C MET A 144 1.34 3.95 -4.67
N PHE A 145 0.88 2.83 -4.11
CA PHE A 145 1.70 1.66 -3.81
C PHE A 145 1.03 0.39 -4.32
N SER A 146 1.80 -0.53 -4.90
CA SER A 146 1.32 -1.90 -5.06
C SER A 146 1.44 -2.67 -3.73
N TYR A 147 0.59 -3.68 -3.53
CA TYR A 147 0.68 -4.57 -2.36
C TYR A 147 2.04 -5.28 -2.28
N GLN A 148 2.67 -5.59 -3.42
CA GLN A 148 4.03 -6.15 -3.42
C GLN A 148 5.03 -5.18 -2.81
N THR A 149 4.95 -3.89 -3.14
CA THR A 149 5.84 -2.86 -2.57
C THR A 149 5.58 -2.68 -1.09
N LEU A 150 4.32 -2.65 -0.66
CA LEU A 150 3.97 -2.57 0.76
C LEU A 150 4.51 -3.78 1.54
N ARG A 151 4.40 -4.99 0.98
CA ARG A 151 5.00 -6.19 1.58
C ARG A 151 6.51 -6.06 1.77
N ARG A 152 7.24 -5.56 0.76
CA ARG A 152 8.68 -5.31 0.86
C ARG A 152 9.02 -4.28 1.93
N ILE A 153 8.22 -3.21 2.03
CA ILE A 153 8.37 -2.21 3.08
C ILE A 153 8.18 -2.87 4.46
N VAL A 154 7.12 -3.64 4.65
CA VAL A 154 6.87 -4.35 5.92
C VAL A 154 8.06 -5.23 6.28
N ILE A 155 8.55 -6.08 5.38
CA ILE A 155 9.70 -6.97 5.62
C ILE A 155 10.96 -6.19 6.04
N GLN A 156 11.22 -5.05 5.40
CA GLN A 156 12.45 -4.29 5.63
C GLN A 156 12.37 -3.33 6.82
N ARG A 157 11.17 -2.91 7.22
CA ARG A 157 10.96 -1.82 8.19
C ARG A 157 10.29 -2.25 9.49
N SER A 158 9.92 -3.53 9.66
CA SER A 158 9.27 -4.02 10.89
C SER A 158 10.07 -3.69 12.15
N ASN A 159 11.40 -3.81 12.09
CA ASN A 159 12.31 -3.55 13.20
C ASN A 159 13.08 -2.24 13.04
N HIS A 160 12.52 -1.27 12.30
CA HIS A 160 13.21 -0.02 12.05
C HIS A 160 13.21 0.89 13.29
N ARG A 161 14.31 1.65 13.51
CA ARG A 161 14.48 2.52 14.69
C ARG A 161 13.55 3.73 14.71
N LEU A 162 13.12 4.22 13.53
CA LEU A 162 12.20 5.37 13.42
C LEU A 162 10.78 4.90 13.70
N PRO A 163 10.10 5.46 14.73
CA PRO A 163 8.74 5.08 15.08
C PRO A 163 7.71 5.38 13.99
N GLU A 164 8.04 6.30 13.07
CA GLU A 164 7.20 6.63 11.91
C GLU A 164 6.96 5.40 11.01
N TRP A 165 7.94 4.51 10.90
CA TRP A 165 7.77 3.26 10.14
C TRP A 165 6.79 2.31 10.81
N HIS A 166 6.76 2.26 12.14
CA HIS A 166 5.76 1.45 12.86
C HIS A 166 4.36 1.98 12.57
N THR A 167 4.16 3.31 12.66
CA THR A 167 2.87 3.93 12.28
C THR A 167 2.49 3.66 10.81
N PHE A 168 3.48 3.64 9.91
CA PHE A 168 3.25 3.29 8.50
C PHE A 168 2.80 1.82 8.37
N ILE A 169 3.44 0.90 9.06
CA ILE A 169 3.09 -0.53 9.06
C ILE A 169 1.72 -0.78 9.68
N ASP A 170 1.39 -0.07 10.77
CA ASP A 170 0.05 -0.12 11.38
C ASP A 170 -1.03 0.32 10.38
N TRP A 171 -0.76 1.39 9.60
CA TRP A 171 -1.65 1.77 8.51
C TRP A 171 -1.77 0.67 7.45
N VAL A 172 -0.67 0.01 7.06
CA VAL A 172 -0.71 -1.10 6.08
C VAL A 172 -1.61 -2.23 6.57
N ARG A 173 -1.65 -2.53 7.88
CA ARG A 173 -2.55 -3.54 8.47
C ARG A 173 -4.03 -3.19 8.31
N THR A 174 -4.37 -1.92 8.12
CA THR A 174 -5.77 -1.51 7.91
C THR A 174 -6.28 -1.72 6.49
N LEU A 175 -5.41 -2.12 5.56
CA LEU A 175 -5.76 -2.32 4.16
C LEU A 175 -6.54 -3.63 3.95
N PRO A 176 -7.39 -3.70 2.91
CA PRO A 176 -8.13 -4.92 2.57
C PRO A 176 -7.18 -6.10 2.34
N LEU A 177 -7.47 -7.25 2.94
CA LEU A 177 -6.66 -8.47 2.80
C LEU A 177 -5.18 -8.29 3.15
N ALA A 178 -4.84 -7.32 4.01
CA ALA A 178 -3.45 -7.06 4.38
C ALA A 178 -2.81 -8.28 5.05
N ASP A 179 -3.49 -8.89 6.01
CA ASP A 179 -2.98 -10.07 6.72
C ASP A 179 -2.82 -11.26 5.79
N GLU A 180 -3.73 -11.41 4.83
CA GLU A 180 -3.72 -12.52 3.88
C GLU A 180 -2.71 -12.36 2.74
N LEU A 181 -2.40 -11.14 2.33
CA LEU A 181 -1.60 -10.89 1.12
C LEU A 181 -0.30 -10.10 1.38
N ILE A 182 -0.29 -9.21 2.37
CA ILE A 182 0.89 -8.41 2.70
C ILE A 182 1.68 -9.06 3.84
N PHE A 183 1.03 -9.43 4.93
CA PHE A 183 1.68 -10.03 6.11
C PHE A 183 1.78 -11.57 6.04
N CYS A 184 1.10 -12.19 5.10
CA CYS A 184 1.04 -13.64 4.93
C CYS A 184 2.44 -14.30 4.92
N GLY A 185 2.67 -15.22 5.87
CA GLY A 185 3.95 -15.96 5.99
C GLY A 185 5.13 -15.12 6.48
N LEU A 186 4.88 -13.93 7.00
CA LEU A 186 5.85 -13.20 7.82
C LEU A 186 5.64 -13.64 9.27
N ASN A 187 6.69 -14.09 9.93
CA ASN A 187 6.63 -14.41 11.35
C ASN A 187 6.48 -13.11 12.14
N GLU A 188 5.68 -13.14 13.20
CA GLU A 188 5.54 -12.00 14.13
C GLU A 188 6.84 -11.72 14.92
N ASP A 189 7.82 -12.62 14.83
CA ASP A 189 9.07 -12.62 15.60
C ASP A 189 10.30 -12.09 14.80
N ASN A 190 10.12 -11.35 13.69
CA ASN A 190 11.23 -10.72 12.98
C ASN A 190 11.22 -9.21 13.08
#